data_6adf30b9e5908f81874d415949a0760a
#
_entry.id   6adf30b9e5908f81874d415949a0760a
#
_cell.length_a   1.000
_cell.length_b   1.000
_cell.length_c   1.000
_cell.angle_alpha   90.00
_cell.angle_beta   90.00
_cell.angle_gamma   90.00
#
_symmetry.space_group_name_H-M   'P 1'
#
loop_
_entity.id
_entity.type
_entity.pdbx_description
1 polymer ?
#
loop_
_entity_poly.entity_id
_entity_poly.type
_entity_poly.pdbx_seq_one_letter_code
_entity_poly.pdbx_strand_id
1 'polypeptide(L)'
;MKVTAIVTSPRAGGNCDVLTDEAIRGAEENGAEVKKYFVQDLKVNPCQACGGCGDGIDCVYDDDMADILQDILDSDAVIFASPIYFGTINAQAKAVIDRFYSVFTNPQKEFSGKLLAIYTSGAPAEALIDAENMTTGLFTNLGFETTALNAGGVLPKGAAKEQEEYMKAAYEFGKGL
;
A
#
# COMPACT_ATOMS: atom_id res chain seq x y z
N MET A 1 3.91 -13.38 12.93
CA MET A 1 3.47 -12.06 12.46
C MET A 1 3.08 -12.18 10.99
N LYS A 2 1.93 -11.61 10.61
CA LYS A 2 1.45 -11.59 9.22
C LYS A 2 1.62 -10.20 8.63
N VAL A 3 2.07 -10.13 7.39
CA VAL A 3 2.24 -8.86 6.65
C VAL A 3 1.56 -8.96 5.29
N THR A 4 0.73 -7.98 4.96
CA THR A 4 0.14 -7.86 3.62
C THR A 4 0.83 -6.74 2.85
N ALA A 5 1.43 -7.07 1.70
CA ALA A 5 2.10 -6.12 0.82
C ALA A 5 1.27 -5.87 -0.45
N ILE A 6 1.01 -4.61 -0.77
CA ILE A 6 0.15 -4.20 -1.90
C ILE A 6 0.94 -3.28 -2.82
N VAL A 7 1.25 -3.77 -4.01
CA VAL A 7 1.95 -3.00 -5.06
C VAL A 7 0.94 -2.53 -6.09
N THR A 8 0.69 -1.22 -6.13
CA THR A 8 -0.27 -0.63 -7.06
C THR A 8 0.37 -0.13 -8.36
N SER A 9 1.70 -0.18 -8.46
CA SER A 9 2.42 0.14 -9.70
C SER A 9 2.05 -0.83 -10.83
N PRO A 10 1.82 -0.35 -12.07
CA PRO A 10 1.58 -1.24 -13.21
C PRO A 10 2.86 -1.90 -13.75
N ARG A 11 4.04 -1.58 -13.21
CA ARG A 11 5.34 -2.06 -13.71
C ARG A 11 5.95 -3.11 -12.78
N ALA A 12 5.81 -4.39 -13.11
CA ALA A 12 6.54 -5.46 -12.42
C ALA A 12 8.06 -5.22 -12.50
N GLY A 13 8.80 -5.37 -11.39
CA GLY A 13 10.20 -4.97 -11.26
C GLY A 13 10.43 -3.45 -11.34
N GLY A 14 9.37 -2.63 -11.17
CA GLY A 14 9.46 -1.18 -11.06
C GLY A 14 9.92 -0.73 -9.67
N ASN A 15 10.03 0.59 -9.47
CA ASN A 15 10.59 1.13 -8.23
C ASN A 15 9.74 0.80 -6.98
N CYS A 16 8.40 0.89 -7.07
CA CYS A 16 7.52 0.44 -5.99
C CYS A 16 7.74 -1.03 -5.64
N ASP A 17 7.78 -1.88 -6.67
CA ASP A 17 7.93 -3.32 -6.53
C ASP A 17 9.27 -3.69 -5.86
N VAL A 18 10.36 -3.06 -6.32
CA VAL A 18 11.72 -3.24 -5.76
C VAL A 18 11.80 -2.85 -4.28
N LEU A 19 11.25 -1.69 -3.91
CA LEU A 19 11.26 -1.23 -2.52
C LEU A 19 10.34 -2.06 -1.63
N THR A 20 9.21 -2.52 -2.18
CA THR A 20 8.34 -3.46 -1.49
C THR A 20 9.05 -4.79 -1.22
N ASP A 21 9.76 -5.35 -2.22
CA ASP A 21 10.52 -6.60 -2.05
C ASP A 21 11.60 -6.47 -0.98
N GLU A 22 12.23 -5.31 -0.91
CA GLU A 22 13.26 -5.06 0.11
C GLU A 22 12.66 -4.96 1.53
N ALA A 23 11.49 -4.32 1.68
CA ALA A 23 10.77 -4.32 2.95
C ALA A 23 10.27 -5.74 3.33
N ILE A 24 9.79 -6.51 2.35
CA ILE A 24 9.43 -7.92 2.56
C ILE A 24 10.63 -8.73 3.05
N ARG A 25 11.79 -8.57 2.43
CA ARG A 25 13.01 -9.25 2.83
C ARG A 25 13.36 -8.99 4.32
N GLY A 26 13.26 -7.72 4.75
CA GLY A 26 13.46 -7.37 6.16
C GLY A 26 12.45 -8.04 7.09
N ALA A 27 11.16 -8.07 6.71
CA ALA A 27 10.10 -8.69 7.49
C ALA A 27 10.27 -10.21 7.61
N GLU A 28 10.59 -10.89 6.51
CA GLU A 28 10.82 -12.34 6.48
C GLU A 28 12.05 -12.75 7.31
N GLU A 29 13.13 -11.96 7.27
CA GLU A 29 14.31 -12.19 8.14
C GLU A 29 13.96 -12.04 9.63
N ASN A 30 12.91 -11.27 9.96
CA ASN A 30 12.36 -11.17 11.32
C ASN A 30 11.25 -12.20 11.60
N GLY A 31 11.03 -13.18 10.71
CA GLY A 31 10.10 -14.29 10.89
C GLY A 31 8.64 -13.98 10.54
N ALA A 32 8.39 -12.93 9.75
CA ALA A 32 7.05 -12.65 9.26
C ALA A 32 6.63 -13.59 8.11
N GLU A 33 5.35 -13.94 8.09
CA GLU A 33 4.69 -14.53 6.92
C GLU A 33 4.14 -13.38 6.06
N VAL A 34 4.61 -13.26 4.81
CA VAL A 34 4.24 -12.15 3.93
C VAL A 34 3.41 -12.62 2.76
N LYS A 35 2.28 -11.96 2.53
CA LYS A 35 1.47 -12.12 1.31
C LYS A 35 1.55 -10.85 0.46
N LYS A 36 2.00 -10.99 -0.79
CA LYS A 36 2.17 -9.87 -1.72
C LYS A 36 1.10 -9.89 -2.80
N TYR A 37 0.47 -8.75 -3.01
CA TYR A 37 -0.48 -8.48 -4.08
C TYR A 37 0.10 -7.49 -5.10
N PHE A 38 0.08 -7.86 -6.36
CA PHE A 38 0.43 -6.98 -7.47
C PHE A 38 -0.87 -6.58 -8.18
N VAL A 39 -1.40 -5.40 -7.84
CA VAL A 39 -2.77 -4.99 -8.18
C VAL A 39 -3.04 -4.95 -9.69
N GLN A 40 -2.00 -4.72 -10.51
CA GLN A 40 -2.13 -4.70 -11.97
C GLN A 40 -2.61 -6.04 -12.55
N ASP A 41 -2.32 -7.16 -11.90
CA ASP A 41 -2.66 -8.51 -12.36
C ASP A 41 -4.00 -9.00 -11.78
N LEU A 42 -4.67 -8.17 -10.98
CA LEU A 42 -5.88 -8.49 -10.24
C LEU A 42 -7.09 -7.74 -10.79
N LYS A 43 -8.26 -8.32 -10.56
CA LYS A 43 -9.53 -7.67 -10.85
C LYS A 43 -9.98 -6.86 -9.64
N VAL A 44 -9.63 -5.58 -9.63
CA VAL A 44 -10.06 -4.61 -8.61
C VAL A 44 -10.91 -3.53 -9.27
N ASN A 45 -12.23 -3.62 -9.14
CA ASN A 45 -13.14 -2.62 -9.67
C ASN A 45 -13.16 -1.38 -8.77
N PRO A 46 -13.16 -0.16 -9.35
CA PRO A 46 -13.33 1.06 -8.55
C PRO A 46 -14.69 1.09 -7.87
N CYS A 47 -14.75 1.72 -6.69
CA CYS A 47 -16.01 1.89 -5.96
C CYS A 47 -17.01 2.69 -6.79
N GLN A 48 -18.24 2.19 -6.92
CA GLN A 48 -19.35 2.87 -7.63
C GLN A 48 -20.32 3.59 -6.69
N ALA A 49 -19.98 3.70 -5.40
CA ALA A 49 -20.81 4.38 -4.39
C ALA A 49 -22.27 3.87 -4.32
N CYS A 50 -22.49 2.57 -4.51
CA CYS A 50 -23.83 1.97 -4.55
C CYS A 50 -24.52 1.89 -3.18
N GLY A 51 -23.80 2.13 -2.07
CA GLY A 51 -24.32 2.06 -0.70
C GLY A 51 -24.61 0.64 -0.20
N GLY A 52 -24.21 -0.40 -0.93
CA GLY A 52 -24.51 -1.79 -0.58
C GLY A 52 -23.63 -2.38 0.54
N CYS A 53 -22.57 -1.69 0.95
CA CYS A 53 -21.61 -2.14 1.98
C CYS A 53 -21.77 -1.36 3.30
N GLY A 54 -22.98 -1.09 3.72
CA GLY A 54 -23.27 -0.46 5.02
C GLY A 54 -23.73 -1.46 6.08
N ASP A 55 -23.77 -1.04 7.34
CA ASP A 55 -24.36 -1.77 8.45
C ASP A 55 -23.85 -3.22 8.63
N GLY A 56 -22.56 -3.44 8.41
CA GLY A 56 -21.93 -4.75 8.57
C GLY A 56 -21.99 -5.64 7.33
N ILE A 57 -22.47 -5.12 6.20
CA ILE A 57 -22.51 -5.81 4.91
C ILE A 57 -21.21 -5.56 4.16
N ASP A 58 -20.60 -6.61 3.61
CA ASP A 58 -19.41 -6.52 2.76
C ASP A 58 -19.72 -5.89 1.40
N CYS A 59 -18.66 -5.52 0.67
CA CYS A 59 -18.82 -4.95 -0.65
C CYS A 59 -19.56 -5.91 -1.59
N VAL A 60 -20.48 -5.36 -2.40
CA VAL A 60 -21.27 -6.14 -3.37
C VAL A 60 -20.49 -6.67 -4.56
N TYR A 61 -19.25 -6.17 -4.78
CA TYR A 61 -18.39 -6.68 -5.84
C TYR A 61 -17.81 -8.04 -5.48
N ASP A 62 -17.94 -8.99 -6.39
CA ASP A 62 -17.24 -10.27 -6.39
C ASP A 62 -15.96 -10.12 -7.23
N ASP A 63 -14.89 -9.64 -6.61
CA ASP A 63 -13.59 -9.39 -7.21
C ASP A 63 -12.45 -9.60 -6.18
N ASP A 64 -11.18 -9.57 -6.66
CA ASP A 64 -10.00 -9.86 -5.84
C ASP A 64 -9.82 -8.89 -4.66
N MET A 65 -10.57 -7.79 -4.61
CA MET A 65 -10.50 -6.85 -3.48
C MET A 65 -11.02 -7.45 -2.17
N ALA A 66 -11.91 -8.43 -2.22
CA ALA A 66 -12.42 -9.11 -1.03
C ALA A 66 -11.27 -9.82 -0.29
N ASP A 67 -10.43 -10.56 -1.01
CA ASP A 67 -9.27 -11.25 -0.45
C ASP A 67 -8.22 -10.26 0.08
N ILE A 68 -7.95 -9.18 -0.67
CA ILE A 68 -7.03 -8.13 -0.24
C ILE A 68 -7.49 -7.50 1.09
N LEU A 69 -8.78 -7.16 1.20
CA LEU A 69 -9.33 -6.58 2.43
C LEU A 69 -9.25 -7.54 3.60
N GLN A 70 -9.58 -8.81 3.39
CA GLN A 70 -9.52 -9.81 4.45
C GLN A 70 -8.09 -9.99 4.96
N ASP A 71 -7.10 -10.08 4.04
CA ASP A 71 -5.71 -10.22 4.45
C ASP A 71 -5.17 -8.96 5.15
N ILE A 72 -5.59 -7.75 4.75
CA ILE A 72 -5.25 -6.52 5.47
C ILE A 72 -5.81 -6.58 6.91
N LEU A 73 -7.06 -6.98 7.09
CA LEU A 73 -7.71 -7.07 8.40
C LEU A 73 -7.07 -8.12 9.31
N ASP A 74 -6.51 -9.18 8.72
CA ASP A 74 -5.84 -10.28 9.43
C ASP A 74 -4.34 -10.05 9.65
N SER A 75 -3.80 -8.92 9.16
CA SER A 75 -2.38 -8.60 9.21
C SER A 75 -2.00 -7.76 10.42
N ASP A 76 -0.80 -8.02 10.95
CA ASP A 76 -0.15 -7.19 11.98
C ASP A 76 0.48 -5.93 11.37
N ALA A 77 0.82 -5.98 10.06
CA ALA A 77 1.37 -4.84 9.33
C ALA A 77 1.01 -4.90 7.84
N VAL A 78 1.00 -3.71 7.21
CA VAL A 78 0.73 -3.51 5.79
C VAL A 78 1.85 -2.75 5.12
N ILE A 79 2.24 -3.16 3.92
CA ILE A 79 3.12 -2.38 3.03
C ILE A 79 2.27 -1.95 1.83
N PHE A 80 2.13 -0.65 1.62
CA PHE A 80 1.33 -0.10 0.52
C PHE A 80 2.21 0.77 -0.39
N ALA A 81 2.42 0.35 -1.64
CA ALA A 81 3.31 1.03 -2.57
C ALA A 81 2.58 1.60 -3.78
N SER A 82 2.74 2.90 -4.03
CA SER A 82 2.15 3.60 -5.17
C SER A 82 3.16 4.51 -5.89
N PRO A 83 3.22 4.49 -7.22
CA PRO A 83 3.86 5.56 -7.95
C PRO A 83 3.01 6.83 -7.87
N ILE A 84 3.66 7.99 -7.85
CA ILE A 84 2.99 9.29 -7.90
C ILE A 84 2.92 9.75 -9.35
N TYR A 85 1.71 9.88 -9.88
CA TYR A 85 1.40 10.39 -11.21
C TYR A 85 0.63 11.71 -11.10
N PHE A 86 1.14 12.75 -11.73
CA PHE A 86 0.50 14.07 -11.69
C PHE A 86 0.17 14.58 -10.28
N GLY A 87 1.10 14.38 -9.34
CA GLY A 87 0.99 14.88 -7.97
C GLY A 87 0.12 14.05 -7.02
N THR A 88 -0.38 12.87 -7.44
CA THR A 88 -1.20 12.00 -6.59
C THR A 88 -0.87 10.53 -6.82
N ILE A 89 -1.42 9.65 -5.97
CA ILE A 89 -1.33 8.19 -6.16
C ILE A 89 -1.96 7.78 -7.49
N ASN A 90 -1.49 6.67 -8.06
CA ASN A 90 -2.00 6.19 -9.35
C ASN A 90 -3.45 5.64 -9.25
N ALA A 91 -4.07 5.41 -10.40
CA ALA A 91 -5.46 4.95 -10.48
C ALA A 91 -5.70 3.59 -9.77
N GLN A 92 -4.74 2.66 -9.87
CA GLN A 92 -4.81 1.37 -9.20
C GLN A 92 -4.82 1.52 -7.67
N ALA A 93 -3.98 2.41 -7.11
CA ALA A 93 -3.99 2.72 -5.69
C ALA A 93 -5.32 3.33 -5.25
N LYS A 94 -5.85 4.27 -6.04
CA LYS A 94 -7.13 4.90 -5.74
C LYS A 94 -8.28 3.90 -5.78
N ALA A 95 -8.28 2.97 -6.74
CA ALA A 95 -9.29 1.91 -6.81
C ALA A 95 -9.29 1.03 -5.54
N VAL A 96 -8.11 0.66 -5.03
CA VAL A 96 -7.98 -0.10 -3.76
C VAL A 96 -8.49 0.72 -2.58
N ILE A 97 -8.02 1.97 -2.43
CA ILE A 97 -8.34 2.82 -1.28
C ILE A 97 -9.84 3.13 -1.21
N ASP A 98 -10.50 3.41 -2.34
CA ASP A 98 -11.93 3.69 -2.36
C ASP A 98 -12.77 2.49 -1.88
N ARG A 99 -12.25 1.28 -2.00
CA ARG A 99 -12.91 0.07 -1.53
C ARG A 99 -12.74 -0.16 -0.02
N PHE A 100 -11.82 0.56 0.65
CA PHE A 100 -11.73 0.58 2.13
C PHE A 100 -12.99 1.14 2.78
N TYR A 101 -13.85 1.82 2.03
CA TYR A 101 -15.13 2.31 2.51
C TYR A 101 -16.01 1.19 3.11
N SER A 102 -15.92 -0.03 2.59
CA SER A 102 -16.67 -1.18 3.14
C SER A 102 -16.20 -1.59 4.54
N VAL A 103 -14.96 -1.34 4.90
CA VAL A 103 -14.45 -1.52 6.27
C VAL A 103 -14.81 -0.31 7.13
N PHE A 104 -14.58 0.89 6.61
CA PHE A 104 -14.85 2.14 7.32
C PHE A 104 -16.33 2.26 7.79
N THR A 105 -17.27 1.75 7.02
CA THR A 105 -18.70 1.77 7.36
C THR A 105 -19.18 0.55 8.14
N ASN A 106 -18.31 -0.44 8.38
CA ASN A 106 -18.67 -1.66 9.09
C ASN A 106 -18.22 -1.56 10.55
N PRO A 107 -19.14 -1.44 11.53
CA PRO A 107 -18.78 -1.27 12.94
C PRO A 107 -18.13 -2.51 13.57
N GLN A 108 -18.09 -3.64 12.86
CA GLN A 108 -17.46 -4.89 13.30
C GLN A 108 -16.05 -5.08 12.73
N LYS A 109 -15.61 -4.15 11.86
CA LYS A 109 -14.30 -4.22 11.19
C LYS A 109 -13.51 -2.95 11.47
N GLU A 110 -12.25 -3.11 11.79
CA GLU A 110 -11.35 -2.00 12.07
C GLU A 110 -9.97 -2.35 11.51
N PHE A 111 -9.37 -1.39 10.80
CA PHE A 111 -7.97 -1.50 10.43
C PHE A 111 -7.09 -1.18 11.64
N SER A 112 -5.98 -1.88 11.76
CA SER A 112 -5.02 -1.66 12.83
C SER A 112 -3.61 -2.09 12.40
N GLY A 113 -2.63 -1.90 13.28
CA GLY A 113 -1.25 -2.29 13.05
C GLY A 113 -0.42 -1.23 12.34
N LYS A 114 0.79 -1.60 11.94
CA LYS A 114 1.74 -0.70 11.27
C LYS A 114 1.50 -0.66 9.77
N LEU A 115 1.70 0.52 9.14
CA LEU A 115 1.63 0.65 7.69
C LEU A 115 2.86 1.39 7.16
N LEU A 116 3.59 0.78 6.23
CA LEU A 116 4.58 1.46 5.39
C LEU A 116 3.94 1.90 4.08
N ALA A 117 3.83 3.21 3.88
CA ALA A 117 3.44 3.79 2.59
C ALA A 117 4.69 4.15 1.77
N ILE A 118 4.89 3.48 0.63
CA ILE A 118 6.01 3.72 -0.28
C ILE A 118 5.51 4.53 -1.47
N TYR A 119 6.08 5.71 -1.68
CA TYR A 119 5.79 6.55 -2.83
C TYR A 119 7.02 6.68 -3.73
N THR A 120 6.85 6.49 -5.04
CA THR A 120 7.94 6.62 -6.02
C THR A 120 7.60 7.60 -7.12
N SER A 121 8.57 8.42 -7.53
CA SER A 121 8.40 9.38 -8.63
C SER A 121 9.73 9.67 -9.34
N GLY A 122 9.65 10.12 -10.58
CA GLY A 122 10.77 10.77 -11.26
C GLY A 122 11.05 12.20 -10.79
N ALA A 123 10.10 12.84 -10.10
CA ALA A 123 10.30 14.12 -9.44
C ALA A 123 11.10 13.95 -8.13
N PRO A 124 11.75 15.02 -7.61
CA PRO A 124 12.42 14.99 -6.31
C PRO A 124 11.48 14.59 -5.17
N ALA A 125 12.01 14.05 -4.07
CA ALA A 125 11.22 13.56 -2.93
C ALA A 125 10.33 14.64 -2.31
N GLU A 126 10.76 15.90 -2.30
CA GLU A 126 10.01 17.05 -1.80
C GLU A 126 8.70 17.28 -2.57
N ALA A 127 8.66 16.89 -3.84
CA ALA A 127 7.45 17.00 -4.66
C ALA A 127 6.38 15.93 -4.35
N LEU A 128 6.70 14.94 -3.49
CA LEU A 128 5.77 13.91 -3.09
C LEU A 128 5.05 14.21 -1.76
N ILE A 129 5.45 15.27 -1.07
CA ILE A 129 4.96 15.61 0.28
C ILE A 129 3.44 15.79 0.32
N ASP A 130 2.83 16.43 -0.67
CA ASP A 130 1.37 16.63 -0.69
C ASP A 130 0.62 15.30 -0.88
N ALA A 131 1.11 14.44 -1.78
CA ALA A 131 0.54 13.10 -1.98
C ALA A 131 0.74 12.22 -0.75
N GLU A 132 1.90 12.31 -0.11
CA GLU A 132 2.18 11.65 1.17
C GLU A 132 1.18 12.09 2.23
N ASN A 133 1.12 13.39 2.55
CA ASN A 133 0.28 13.93 3.62
C ASN A 133 -1.19 13.54 3.46
N MET A 134 -1.70 13.59 2.22
CA MET A 134 -3.09 13.22 1.94
C MET A 134 -3.33 11.72 2.17
N THR A 135 -2.41 10.86 1.76
CA THR A 135 -2.62 9.41 1.79
C THR A 135 -2.27 8.84 3.18
N THR A 136 -1.20 9.29 3.82
CA THR A 136 -0.84 8.88 5.19
C THR A 136 -1.86 9.35 6.20
N GLY A 137 -2.38 10.59 6.04
CA GLY A 137 -3.48 11.09 6.86
C GLY A 137 -4.74 10.22 6.76
N LEU A 138 -5.05 9.73 5.56
CA LEU A 138 -6.15 8.78 5.37
C LEU A 138 -5.87 7.46 6.11
N PHE A 139 -4.70 6.85 5.93
CA PHE A 139 -4.38 5.58 6.58
C PHE A 139 -4.37 5.71 8.12
N THR A 140 -3.85 6.81 8.65
CA THR A 140 -3.90 7.08 10.09
C THR A 140 -5.34 7.21 10.60
N ASN A 141 -6.21 7.91 9.86
CA ASN A 141 -7.62 8.03 10.21
C ASN A 141 -8.39 6.70 10.11
N LEU A 142 -7.89 5.76 9.32
CA LEU A 142 -8.43 4.41 9.21
C LEU A 142 -7.94 3.46 10.33
N GLY A 143 -6.99 3.88 11.17
CA GLY A 143 -6.53 3.12 12.33
C GLY A 143 -5.08 2.61 12.26
N PHE A 144 -4.33 2.89 11.19
CA PHE A 144 -2.94 2.44 11.06
C PHE A 144 -1.94 3.38 11.75
N GLU A 145 -0.89 2.81 12.35
CA GLU A 145 0.34 3.53 12.67
C GLU A 145 1.18 3.66 11.38
N THR A 146 1.12 4.82 10.73
CA THR A 146 1.64 4.99 9.37
C THR A 146 3.04 5.60 9.35
N THR A 147 3.95 4.99 8.58
CA THR A 147 5.26 5.52 8.21
C THR A 147 5.32 5.68 6.68
N ALA A 148 5.98 6.74 6.18
CA ALA A 148 6.14 6.98 4.76
C ALA A 148 7.59 6.85 4.31
N LEU A 149 7.79 6.33 3.09
CA LEU A 149 9.04 6.33 2.35
C LEU A 149 8.85 7.01 0.99
N ASN A 150 9.40 8.23 0.85
CA ASN A 150 9.35 9.01 -0.38
C ASN A 150 10.60 8.79 -1.24
N ALA A 151 10.52 7.91 -2.21
CA ALA A 151 11.59 7.64 -3.16
C ALA A 151 11.43 8.49 -4.42
N GLY A 152 11.90 9.74 -4.35
CA GLY A 152 11.97 10.67 -5.48
C GLY A 152 13.20 10.45 -6.36
N GLY A 153 13.17 11.02 -7.58
CA GLY A 153 14.29 10.93 -8.53
C GLY A 153 14.49 9.56 -9.18
N VAL A 154 13.55 8.63 -9.03
CA VAL A 154 13.66 7.24 -9.50
C VAL A 154 12.79 7.00 -10.75
N LEU A 155 13.09 7.69 -11.85
CA LEU A 155 12.31 7.60 -13.09
C LEU A 155 12.49 6.26 -13.86
N PRO A 156 13.70 5.74 -14.10
CA PRO A 156 13.87 4.49 -14.81
C PRO A 156 13.32 3.30 -14.01
N LYS A 157 12.84 2.27 -14.72
CA LYS A 157 12.37 1.03 -14.10
C LYS A 157 13.49 0.39 -13.27
N GLY A 158 13.25 0.16 -11.98
CA GLY A 158 14.19 -0.47 -11.08
C GLY A 158 15.33 0.43 -10.60
N ALA A 159 15.32 1.74 -10.92
CA ALA A 159 16.37 2.68 -10.50
C ALA A 159 16.49 2.80 -8.97
N ALA A 160 15.46 2.46 -8.22
CA ALA A 160 15.51 2.44 -6.76
C ALA A 160 16.57 1.48 -6.22
N LYS A 161 16.97 0.44 -6.97
CA LYS A 161 18.03 -0.50 -6.58
C LYS A 161 19.39 0.18 -6.39
N GLU A 162 19.64 1.26 -7.11
CA GLU A 162 20.88 2.04 -7.04
C GLU A 162 20.85 3.10 -5.91
N GLN A 163 19.72 3.22 -5.20
CA GLN A 163 19.52 4.20 -4.13
C GLN A 163 19.63 3.51 -2.77
N GLU A 164 20.85 3.41 -2.26
CA GLU A 164 21.15 2.71 -1.00
C GLU A 164 20.29 3.19 0.18
N GLU A 165 20.03 4.50 0.25
CA GLU A 165 19.21 5.10 1.32
C GLU A 165 17.78 4.56 1.29
N TYR A 166 17.14 4.52 0.12
CA TYR A 166 15.76 4.03 0.01
C TYR A 166 15.66 2.52 0.23
N MET A 167 16.62 1.77 -0.31
CA MET A 167 16.70 0.31 -0.08
C MET A 167 16.88 0.00 1.41
N LYS A 168 17.80 0.70 2.08
CA LYS A 168 18.02 0.55 3.51
C LYS A 168 16.78 0.92 4.33
N ALA A 169 16.14 2.04 4.03
CA ALA A 169 14.93 2.48 4.75
C ALA A 169 13.78 1.47 4.63
N ALA A 170 13.58 0.93 3.42
CA ALA A 170 12.57 -0.13 3.20
C ALA A 170 12.88 -1.40 3.99
N TYR A 171 14.13 -1.87 3.94
CA TYR A 171 14.57 -3.04 4.69
C TYR A 171 14.43 -2.89 6.21
N GLU A 172 14.90 -1.77 6.76
CA GLU A 172 14.86 -1.50 8.21
C GLU A 172 13.43 -1.40 8.72
N PHE A 173 12.50 -0.86 7.92
CA PHE A 173 11.09 -0.90 8.29
C PHE A 173 10.60 -2.34 8.44
N GLY A 174 10.82 -3.19 7.41
CA GLY A 174 10.40 -4.58 7.46
C GLY A 174 11.03 -5.34 8.63
N LYS A 175 12.32 -5.11 8.89
CA LYS A 175 13.03 -5.73 10.01
C LYS A 175 12.57 -5.24 11.39
N GLY A 176 12.03 -4.03 11.46
CA GLY A 176 11.48 -3.41 12.69
C GLY A 176 10.01 -3.77 12.98
N LEU A 177 9.39 -4.60 12.14
CA LEU A 177 8.06 -5.15 12.40
C LEU A 177 8.11 -6.26 13.44
#